data_64c1c59eaba24f03e1367aa846b4589b
#
_entry.id   64c1c59eaba24f03e1367aa846b4589b
#
_cell.length_a   1.000
_cell.length_b   1.000
_cell.length_c   1.000
_cell.angle_alpha   90.00
_cell.angle_beta   90.00
_cell.angle_gamma   90.00
#
_symmetry.space_group_name_H-M   'P 1'
#
loop_
_entity.id
_entity.type
_entity.pdbx_description
1 polymer ?
#
loop_
_entity_poly.entity_id
_entity_poly.type
_entity_poly.pdbx_seq_one_letter_code
_entity_poly.pdbx_strand_id
1 'polypeptide(L)'
;MSRSTQAVTVDENAVSAPPESVAASGHIRRDSPQFMRVTLALFSAGLATFALLYCVQPILPVLSHQFGISPATSSLSLSISTGLMALGLLVTGPLSDAIGRKSVMVTALMLAAICTLVSATMTSWHGILIMRALMGLSLSGVAAVGMTYLSEEMDARVVAFSMGLYISGNSIGGMSGRLLSGVLTDLFSWRLAVAVIGCFSLASALMFWKILPASRHFRPITLRPRNLLINFRLHWRDLGLPWLFAEGFLLMGAFVTLFNYIGYRLLDAPWHLSQAVVGLLSVVYLTGSWSSPKAGALTNRLGRGPVMLGATAIMLLGLLITAFNSLWLILPGMMLFTAGFFAAHAVASGWIGPRARRARGQASSLYLFSYYVGSSVAGTLGGVFWHNFGWIGITLFISVLLILALLVAWRLHSKKL
;
A
#
# COMPACT_ATOMS: atom_id res chain seq x y z
N MET A 1 -4.24 -10.70 85.30
CA MET A 1 -4.81 -10.91 83.97
C MET A 1 -3.68 -10.91 82.96
N SER A 2 -3.23 -12.12 82.62
CA SER A 2 -2.09 -12.41 81.78
C SER A 2 -2.52 -12.48 80.33
N ARG A 3 -1.94 -11.71 79.43
CA ARG A 3 -2.09 -11.86 77.98
C ARG A 3 -0.86 -12.57 77.45
N SER A 4 -1.06 -13.77 77.00
CA SER A 4 -0.05 -14.62 76.31
C SER A 4 0.21 -14.07 74.90
N THR A 5 1.48 -13.76 74.63
CA THR A 5 1.98 -13.41 73.31
C THR A 5 2.29 -14.73 72.56
N GLN A 6 1.51 -15.06 71.56
CA GLN A 6 1.87 -16.16 70.62
C GLN A 6 2.89 -15.64 69.65
N ALA A 7 4.06 -16.27 69.63
CA ALA A 7 5.09 -16.10 68.63
C ALA A 7 4.66 -16.81 67.33
N VAL A 8 4.59 -16.07 66.24
CA VAL A 8 4.40 -16.62 64.89
C VAL A 8 5.79 -17.12 64.40
N THR A 9 5.97 -18.41 64.33
CA THR A 9 7.12 -19.03 63.65
C THR A 9 6.96 -18.85 62.15
N VAL A 10 7.85 -18.08 61.57
CA VAL A 10 7.99 -17.98 60.09
C VAL A 10 8.70 -19.23 59.62
N ASP A 11 8.04 -19.99 58.76
CA ASP A 11 8.53 -21.19 58.12
C ASP A 11 9.52 -20.78 57.00
N GLU A 12 10.83 -20.92 57.28
CA GLU A 12 11.95 -20.55 56.37
C GLU A 12 12.14 -21.52 55.19
N ASN A 13 11.25 -22.48 55.00
CA ASN A 13 11.36 -23.49 53.93
C ASN A 13 10.35 -23.33 52.80
N ALA A 14 9.84 -22.11 52.56
CA ALA A 14 9.16 -21.82 51.28
C ALA A 14 10.22 -21.77 50.17
N VAL A 15 10.64 -22.93 49.70
CA VAL A 15 11.39 -23.12 48.45
C VAL A 15 10.61 -22.41 47.36
N SER A 16 11.14 -21.30 46.91
CA SER A 16 10.61 -20.58 45.76
C SER A 16 10.53 -21.54 44.57
N ALA A 17 9.32 -21.94 44.19
CA ALA A 17 9.11 -22.65 42.95
C ALA A 17 9.74 -21.82 41.81
N PRO A 18 10.53 -22.43 40.91
CA PRO A 18 11.08 -21.71 39.79
C PRO A 18 9.91 -21.05 39.04
N PRO A 19 10.09 -19.82 38.51
CA PRO A 19 9.01 -19.14 37.79
C PRO A 19 8.50 -20.12 36.73
N GLU A 20 7.19 -20.38 36.78
CA GLU A 20 6.50 -21.22 35.79
C GLU A 20 7.03 -20.82 34.41
N SER A 21 7.66 -21.78 33.74
CA SER A 21 8.08 -21.63 32.35
C SER A 21 6.87 -21.11 31.61
N VAL A 22 6.91 -19.86 31.18
CA VAL A 22 5.90 -19.24 30.30
C VAL A 22 5.74 -20.24 29.17
N ALA A 23 4.66 -21.01 29.22
CA ALA A 23 4.33 -22.02 28.25
C ALA A 23 4.54 -21.37 26.88
N ALA A 24 5.46 -21.90 26.08
CA ALA A 24 5.92 -21.30 24.86
C ALA A 24 4.68 -21.00 24.01
N SER A 25 4.25 -19.75 23.97
CA SER A 25 3.21 -19.29 23.05
C SER A 25 3.67 -19.77 21.69
N GLY A 26 2.88 -20.60 20.99
CA GLY A 26 3.30 -21.23 19.73
C GLY A 26 3.59 -20.23 18.59
N HIS A 27 3.78 -18.93 18.96
CA HIS A 27 4.10 -17.83 18.05
C HIS A 27 5.55 -17.91 17.54
N ILE A 28 5.74 -17.46 16.31
CA ILE A 28 7.03 -17.48 15.62
C ILE A 28 7.94 -16.44 16.23
N ARG A 29 9.06 -16.89 16.82
CA ARG A 29 10.11 -16.05 17.40
C ARG A 29 11.23 -15.80 16.39
N ARG A 30 12.07 -14.80 16.66
CA ARG A 30 13.19 -14.40 15.79
C ARG A 30 14.25 -15.50 15.60
N ASP A 31 14.45 -16.32 16.60
CA ASP A 31 15.39 -17.45 16.62
C ASP A 31 14.84 -18.73 15.95
N SER A 32 13.55 -18.74 15.59
CA SER A 32 12.94 -19.90 14.95
C SER A 32 13.26 -19.97 13.45
N PRO A 33 13.48 -21.18 12.88
CA PRO A 33 13.65 -21.36 11.43
C PRO A 33 12.46 -20.85 10.60
N GLN A 34 11.29 -20.80 11.23
CA GLN A 34 10.06 -20.33 10.59
C GLN A 34 10.06 -18.81 10.39
N PHE A 35 10.76 -18.04 11.24
CA PHE A 35 10.83 -16.59 11.14
C PHE A 35 11.35 -16.12 9.77
N MET A 36 12.49 -16.65 9.34
CA MET A 36 13.08 -16.31 8.05
C MET A 36 12.16 -16.72 6.89
N ARG A 37 11.55 -17.90 6.98
CA ARG A 37 10.61 -18.40 5.94
C ARG A 37 9.40 -17.50 5.78
N VAL A 38 8.73 -17.13 6.87
CA VAL A 38 7.55 -16.26 6.84
C VAL A 38 7.92 -14.86 6.37
N THR A 39 9.00 -14.30 6.87
CA THR A 39 9.48 -12.97 6.51
C THR A 39 9.83 -12.89 5.03
N LEU A 40 10.58 -13.86 4.48
CA LEU A 40 10.95 -13.91 3.07
C LEU A 40 9.72 -14.13 2.19
N ALA A 41 8.82 -15.01 2.57
CA ALA A 41 7.59 -15.27 1.84
C ALA A 41 6.74 -14.01 1.70
N LEU A 42 6.47 -13.31 2.82
CA LEU A 42 5.65 -12.10 2.80
C LEU A 42 6.33 -10.90 2.14
N PHE A 43 7.65 -10.75 2.32
CA PHE A 43 8.42 -9.76 1.58
C PHE A 43 8.28 -9.98 0.07
N SER A 44 8.47 -11.21 -0.40
CA SER A 44 8.34 -11.60 -1.81
C SER A 44 6.91 -11.42 -2.34
N ALA A 45 5.89 -11.77 -1.52
CA ALA A 45 4.50 -11.55 -1.89
C ALA A 45 4.17 -10.06 -2.02
N GLY A 46 4.65 -9.24 -1.11
CA GLY A 46 4.52 -7.78 -1.18
C GLY A 46 5.19 -7.19 -2.41
N LEU A 47 6.41 -7.63 -2.68
CA LEU A 47 7.19 -7.23 -3.86
C LEU A 47 6.44 -7.59 -5.15
N ALA A 48 5.97 -8.83 -5.29
CA ALA A 48 5.22 -9.28 -6.45
C ALA A 48 3.88 -8.52 -6.62
N THR A 49 3.14 -8.32 -5.53
CA THR A 49 1.87 -7.60 -5.53
C THR A 49 2.01 -6.20 -6.13
N PHE A 50 2.98 -5.43 -5.66
CA PHE A 50 3.15 -4.05 -6.10
C PHE A 50 3.88 -3.94 -7.45
N ALA A 51 4.73 -4.90 -7.79
CA ALA A 51 5.29 -5.00 -9.14
C ALA A 51 4.19 -5.25 -10.18
N LEU A 52 3.29 -6.24 -9.95
CA LEU A 52 2.15 -6.53 -10.80
C LEU A 52 1.21 -5.32 -10.96
N LEU A 53 0.91 -4.64 -9.84
CA LEU A 53 -0.03 -3.53 -9.83
C LEU A 53 0.46 -2.35 -10.66
N TYR A 54 1.74 -1.98 -10.50
CA TYR A 54 2.28 -0.73 -11.01
C TYR A 54 3.17 -0.84 -12.25
N CYS A 55 3.49 -2.04 -12.74
CA CYS A 55 4.30 -2.22 -13.94
C CYS A 55 3.72 -1.53 -15.20
N VAL A 56 2.41 -1.35 -15.24
CA VAL A 56 1.74 -0.71 -16.38
C VAL A 56 1.95 0.81 -16.42
N GLN A 57 2.30 1.43 -15.30
CA GLN A 57 2.32 2.89 -15.17
C GLN A 57 3.32 3.58 -16.12
N PRO A 58 4.59 3.17 -16.23
CA PRO A 58 5.51 3.80 -17.18
C PRO A 58 5.15 3.53 -18.65
N ILE A 59 4.42 2.44 -18.94
CA ILE A 59 4.07 2.08 -20.32
C ILE A 59 2.71 2.65 -20.80
N LEU A 60 2.03 3.45 -19.98
CA LEU A 60 0.75 4.07 -20.37
C LEU A 60 0.84 4.84 -21.70
N PRO A 61 1.91 5.63 -21.98
CA PRO A 61 2.06 6.31 -23.28
C PRO A 61 2.18 5.32 -24.44
N VAL A 62 2.91 4.22 -24.26
CA VAL A 62 3.07 3.17 -25.29
C VAL A 62 1.73 2.51 -25.59
N LEU A 63 0.92 2.22 -24.55
CA LEU A 63 -0.42 1.65 -24.73
C LEU A 63 -1.36 2.65 -25.44
N SER A 64 -1.29 3.95 -25.09
CA SER A 64 -2.05 5.00 -25.78
C SER A 64 -1.76 4.99 -27.29
N HIS A 65 -0.50 4.97 -27.65
CA HIS A 65 -0.08 5.00 -29.05
C HIS A 65 -0.49 3.72 -29.78
N GLN A 66 -0.24 2.55 -29.20
CA GLN A 66 -0.49 1.26 -29.85
C GLN A 66 -1.99 1.00 -30.09
N PHE A 67 -2.84 1.36 -29.16
CA PHE A 67 -4.30 1.13 -29.25
C PHE A 67 -5.08 2.34 -29.77
N GLY A 68 -4.42 3.45 -30.10
CA GLY A 68 -5.07 4.69 -30.56
C GLY A 68 -6.05 5.27 -29.55
N ILE A 69 -5.72 5.19 -28.26
CA ILE A 69 -6.59 5.60 -27.15
C ILE A 69 -6.04 6.82 -26.41
N SER A 70 -6.93 7.57 -25.78
CA SER A 70 -6.54 8.75 -25.00
C SER A 70 -5.70 8.37 -23.75
N PRO A 71 -4.88 9.29 -23.22
CA PRO A 71 -4.17 9.09 -21.97
C PRO A 71 -5.09 8.73 -20.78
N ALA A 72 -6.29 9.32 -20.72
CA ALA A 72 -7.31 8.97 -19.73
C ALA A 72 -7.76 7.51 -19.89
N THR A 73 -8.03 7.07 -21.13
CA THR A 73 -8.41 5.68 -21.42
C THR A 73 -7.27 4.71 -21.09
N SER A 74 -6.03 5.05 -21.42
CA SER A 74 -4.86 4.23 -21.10
C SER A 74 -4.68 4.05 -19.59
N SER A 75 -4.89 5.12 -18.80
CA SER A 75 -4.80 5.07 -17.34
C SER A 75 -5.82 4.12 -16.70
N LEU A 76 -6.92 3.76 -17.39
CA LEU A 76 -7.88 2.75 -16.93
C LEU A 76 -7.21 1.40 -16.68
N SER A 77 -6.12 1.05 -17.37
CA SER A 77 -5.38 -0.19 -17.10
C SER A 77 -4.83 -0.27 -15.68
N LEU A 78 -4.49 0.85 -15.06
CA LEU A 78 -4.13 0.91 -13.64
C LEU A 78 -5.39 1.14 -12.77
N SER A 79 -6.25 2.06 -13.15
CA SER A 79 -7.40 2.50 -12.36
C SER A 79 -8.42 1.38 -12.12
N ILE A 80 -8.69 0.54 -13.11
CA ILE A 80 -9.58 -0.62 -12.94
C ILE A 80 -8.99 -1.65 -11.97
N SER A 81 -7.66 -1.84 -12.00
CA SER A 81 -6.99 -2.72 -11.06
C SER A 81 -7.07 -2.21 -9.63
N THR A 82 -6.77 -0.93 -9.41
CA THR A 82 -6.83 -0.31 -8.08
C THR A 82 -8.26 -0.18 -7.57
N GLY A 83 -9.22 0.12 -8.44
CA GLY A 83 -10.64 0.20 -8.10
C GLY A 83 -11.22 -1.14 -7.67
N LEU A 84 -10.97 -2.22 -8.43
CA LEU A 84 -11.43 -3.56 -8.05
C LEU A 84 -10.65 -4.12 -6.86
N MET A 85 -9.38 -3.79 -6.71
CA MET A 85 -8.62 -4.10 -5.50
C MET A 85 -9.25 -3.43 -4.27
N ALA A 86 -9.67 -2.16 -4.37
CA ALA A 86 -10.38 -1.46 -3.31
C ALA A 86 -11.66 -2.20 -2.88
N LEU A 87 -12.50 -2.57 -3.85
CA LEU A 87 -13.72 -3.34 -3.58
C LEU A 87 -13.40 -4.70 -2.96
N GLY A 88 -12.40 -5.39 -3.50
CA GLY A 88 -11.93 -6.66 -2.97
C GLY A 88 -11.48 -6.61 -1.51
N LEU A 89 -10.81 -5.52 -1.08
CA LEU A 89 -10.36 -5.35 0.31
C LEU A 89 -11.50 -5.41 1.34
N LEU A 90 -12.72 -5.02 0.95
CA LEU A 90 -13.89 -5.07 1.84
C LEU A 90 -14.39 -6.51 2.04
N VAL A 91 -14.08 -7.41 1.12
CA VAL A 91 -14.59 -8.79 1.10
C VAL A 91 -13.52 -9.81 1.48
N THR A 92 -12.29 -9.63 1.01
CA THR A 92 -11.23 -10.64 1.15
C THR A 92 -10.71 -10.79 2.58
N GLY A 93 -10.74 -9.74 3.40
CA GLY A 93 -10.45 -9.83 4.84
C GLY A 93 -11.40 -10.82 5.52
N PRO A 94 -12.72 -10.52 5.54
CA PRO A 94 -13.73 -11.45 6.04
C PRO A 94 -13.69 -12.85 5.40
N LEU A 95 -13.47 -12.96 4.09
CA LEU A 95 -13.34 -14.25 3.42
C LEU A 95 -12.18 -15.08 3.99
N SER A 96 -11.04 -14.42 4.25
CA SER A 96 -9.89 -15.08 4.84
C SER A 96 -10.12 -15.53 6.29
N ASP A 97 -11.04 -14.87 7.01
CA ASP A 97 -11.50 -15.27 8.34
C ASP A 97 -12.32 -16.59 8.30
N ALA A 98 -12.91 -16.92 7.15
CA ALA A 98 -13.71 -18.13 6.97
C ALA A 98 -12.90 -19.31 6.42
N ILE A 99 -12.07 -19.09 5.39
CA ILE A 99 -11.40 -20.18 4.63
C ILE A 99 -9.91 -20.32 4.88
N GLY A 100 -9.32 -19.39 5.66
CA GLY A 100 -7.91 -19.44 6.09
C GLY A 100 -7.01 -18.46 5.34
N ARG A 101 -6.04 -17.93 6.09
CA ARG A 101 -5.13 -16.85 5.63
C ARG A 101 -4.27 -17.30 4.45
N LYS A 102 -3.54 -18.40 4.60
CA LYS A 102 -2.60 -18.89 3.58
C LYS A 102 -3.31 -19.18 2.26
N SER A 103 -4.46 -19.87 2.28
CA SER A 103 -5.20 -20.26 1.08
C SER A 103 -5.62 -19.04 0.26
N VAL A 104 -6.16 -18.00 0.93
CA VAL A 104 -6.56 -16.75 0.26
C VAL A 104 -5.38 -16.05 -0.37
N MET A 105 -4.26 -15.88 0.36
CA MET A 105 -3.08 -15.19 -0.16
C MET A 105 -2.43 -15.92 -1.33
N VAL A 106 -2.29 -17.25 -1.24
CA VAL A 106 -1.70 -18.06 -2.30
C VAL A 106 -2.54 -18.00 -3.57
N THR A 107 -3.85 -18.25 -3.46
CA THR A 107 -4.77 -18.19 -4.61
C THR A 107 -4.77 -16.79 -5.22
N ALA A 108 -4.80 -15.74 -4.40
CA ALA A 108 -4.77 -14.36 -4.84
C ALA A 108 -3.51 -14.04 -5.66
N LEU A 109 -2.34 -14.41 -5.18
CA LEU A 109 -1.08 -14.12 -5.86
C LEU A 109 -0.91 -14.93 -7.14
N MET A 110 -1.32 -16.22 -7.12
CA MET A 110 -1.31 -17.08 -8.30
C MET A 110 -2.21 -16.53 -9.41
N LEU A 111 -3.47 -16.22 -9.10
CA LEU A 111 -4.42 -15.67 -10.06
C LEU A 111 -3.94 -14.33 -10.62
N ALA A 112 -3.42 -13.45 -9.77
CA ALA A 112 -2.89 -12.16 -10.22
C ALA A 112 -1.73 -12.32 -11.21
N ALA A 113 -0.78 -13.23 -10.93
CA ALA A 113 0.34 -13.51 -11.82
C ALA A 113 -0.15 -14.10 -13.16
N ILE A 114 -1.08 -15.06 -13.12
CA ILE A 114 -1.66 -15.66 -14.34
C ILE A 114 -2.41 -14.61 -15.16
N CYS A 115 -3.26 -13.79 -14.55
CA CYS A 115 -3.96 -12.70 -15.26
C CYS A 115 -2.98 -11.73 -15.92
N THR A 116 -1.84 -11.44 -15.28
CA THR A 116 -0.80 -10.58 -15.86
C THR A 116 -0.13 -11.24 -17.05
N LEU A 117 0.21 -12.53 -16.98
CA LEU A 117 0.76 -13.28 -18.12
C LEU A 117 -0.22 -13.33 -19.29
N VAL A 118 -1.50 -13.60 -19.02
CA VAL A 118 -2.54 -13.58 -20.04
C VAL A 118 -2.71 -12.18 -20.63
N SER A 119 -2.61 -11.12 -19.84
CA SER A 119 -2.72 -9.75 -20.35
C SER A 119 -1.63 -9.40 -21.36
N ALA A 120 -0.42 -9.99 -21.23
CA ALA A 120 0.67 -9.80 -22.19
C ALA A 120 0.38 -10.39 -23.58
N THR A 121 -0.52 -11.35 -23.68
CA THR A 121 -0.92 -12.00 -24.95
C THR A 121 -2.15 -11.35 -25.60
N MET A 122 -2.86 -10.47 -24.87
CA MET A 122 -4.09 -9.84 -25.38
C MET A 122 -3.81 -8.90 -26.54
N THR A 123 -4.62 -9.00 -27.58
CA THR A 123 -4.56 -8.15 -28.77
C THR A 123 -5.56 -6.99 -28.72
N SER A 124 -6.59 -7.08 -27.88
CA SER A 124 -7.62 -6.07 -27.70
C SER A 124 -7.45 -5.30 -26.39
N TRP A 125 -7.74 -4.00 -26.42
CA TRP A 125 -7.74 -3.16 -25.23
C TRP A 125 -8.68 -3.67 -24.13
N HIS A 126 -9.89 -4.09 -24.49
CA HIS A 126 -10.87 -4.64 -23.56
C HIS A 126 -10.35 -5.92 -22.87
N GLY A 127 -9.67 -6.78 -23.61
CA GLY A 127 -9.03 -7.98 -23.04
C GLY A 127 -7.99 -7.63 -21.98
N ILE A 128 -7.17 -6.61 -22.23
CA ILE A 128 -6.20 -6.10 -21.25
C ILE A 128 -6.95 -5.59 -20.01
N LEU A 129 -7.99 -4.79 -20.18
CA LEU A 129 -8.76 -4.25 -19.05
C LEU A 129 -9.40 -5.35 -18.21
N ILE A 130 -9.96 -6.40 -18.81
CA ILE A 130 -10.54 -7.53 -18.09
C ILE A 130 -9.47 -8.25 -17.26
N MET A 131 -8.31 -8.53 -17.84
CA MET A 131 -7.20 -9.17 -17.13
C MET A 131 -6.67 -8.30 -15.99
N ARG A 132 -6.55 -7.00 -16.21
CA ARG A 132 -6.15 -6.02 -15.19
C ARG A 132 -7.18 -5.92 -14.06
N ALA A 133 -8.46 -5.99 -14.39
CA ALA A 133 -9.58 -6.02 -13.44
C ALA A 133 -9.51 -7.26 -12.53
N LEU A 134 -9.39 -8.44 -13.12
CA LEU A 134 -9.28 -9.71 -12.38
C LEU A 134 -8.00 -9.76 -11.54
N MET A 135 -6.87 -9.26 -12.07
CA MET A 135 -5.62 -9.15 -11.34
C MET A 135 -5.79 -8.25 -10.10
N GLY A 136 -6.37 -7.06 -10.25
CA GLY A 136 -6.60 -6.13 -9.15
C GLY A 136 -7.49 -6.72 -8.06
N LEU A 137 -8.60 -7.34 -8.44
CA LEU A 137 -9.49 -8.05 -7.52
C LEU A 137 -8.73 -9.15 -6.76
N SER A 138 -7.92 -9.93 -7.46
CA SER A 138 -7.12 -11.00 -6.86
C SER A 138 -6.12 -10.46 -5.84
N LEU A 139 -5.36 -9.39 -6.17
CA LEU A 139 -4.34 -8.81 -5.28
C LEU A 139 -4.89 -8.32 -3.94
N SER A 140 -6.18 -8.01 -3.86
CA SER A 140 -6.83 -7.64 -2.59
C SER A 140 -6.66 -8.70 -1.51
N GLY A 141 -6.58 -9.98 -1.88
CA GLY A 141 -6.38 -11.10 -0.97
C GLY A 141 -5.02 -11.09 -0.26
N VAL A 142 -3.97 -10.60 -0.93
CA VAL A 142 -2.64 -10.44 -0.30
C VAL A 142 -2.61 -9.19 0.58
N ALA A 143 -3.11 -8.06 0.06
CA ALA A 143 -3.05 -6.78 0.74
C ALA A 143 -3.89 -6.74 2.03
N ALA A 144 -5.08 -7.37 2.02
CA ALA A 144 -5.94 -7.43 3.19
C ALA A 144 -5.43 -8.40 4.27
N VAL A 145 -4.79 -9.50 3.86
CA VAL A 145 -4.54 -10.65 4.74
C VAL A 145 -3.10 -10.72 5.26
N GLY A 146 -2.13 -10.18 4.51
CA GLY A 146 -0.71 -10.30 4.85
C GLY A 146 -0.34 -9.76 6.24
N MET A 147 -0.83 -8.57 6.58
CA MET A 147 -0.59 -7.99 7.92
C MET A 147 -1.33 -8.73 9.03
N THR A 148 -2.52 -9.24 8.74
CA THR A 148 -3.30 -10.03 9.70
C THR A 148 -2.59 -11.34 10.02
N TYR A 149 -2.09 -12.04 9.00
CA TYR A 149 -1.28 -13.25 9.18
C TYR A 149 -0.06 -12.98 10.08
N LEU A 150 0.68 -11.88 9.83
CA LEU A 150 1.82 -11.50 10.66
C LEU A 150 1.43 -11.25 12.12
N SER A 151 0.32 -10.54 12.35
CA SER A 151 -0.13 -10.22 13.71
C SER A 151 -0.63 -11.44 14.48
N GLU A 152 -1.12 -12.48 13.78
CA GLU A 152 -1.63 -13.70 14.40
C GLU A 152 -0.51 -14.73 14.68
N GLU A 153 0.50 -14.82 13.82
CA GLU A 153 1.51 -15.89 13.86
C GLU A 153 2.84 -15.46 14.50
N MET A 154 3.17 -14.16 14.47
CA MET A 154 4.43 -13.65 14.99
C MET A 154 4.35 -13.29 16.48
N ASP A 155 5.45 -13.51 17.22
CA ASP A 155 5.60 -13.00 18.57
C ASP A 155 5.55 -11.47 18.60
N ALA A 156 4.92 -10.90 19.64
CA ALA A 156 4.71 -9.45 19.78
C ALA A 156 6.02 -8.63 19.68
N ARG A 157 7.18 -9.25 20.05
CA ARG A 157 8.49 -8.59 19.98
C ARG A 157 9.03 -8.42 18.57
N VAL A 158 8.59 -9.24 17.62
CA VAL A 158 9.10 -9.25 16.23
C VAL A 158 8.05 -8.87 15.18
N VAL A 159 6.79 -8.80 15.53
CA VAL A 159 5.69 -8.50 14.60
C VAL A 159 5.91 -7.16 13.88
N ALA A 160 6.32 -6.12 14.60
CA ALA A 160 6.54 -4.79 14.01
C ALA A 160 7.68 -4.81 12.97
N PHE A 161 8.77 -5.54 13.26
CA PHE A 161 9.88 -5.71 12.33
C PHE A 161 9.45 -6.47 11.06
N SER A 162 8.70 -7.56 11.23
CA SER A 162 8.19 -8.37 10.10
C SER A 162 7.19 -7.61 9.23
N MET A 163 6.33 -6.78 9.83
CA MET A 163 5.45 -5.86 9.11
C MET A 163 6.25 -4.82 8.32
N GLY A 164 7.30 -4.27 8.92
CA GLY A 164 8.20 -3.33 8.24
C GLY A 164 8.87 -3.95 7.01
N LEU A 165 9.31 -5.20 7.09
CA LEU A 165 9.88 -5.92 5.94
C LEU A 165 8.84 -6.21 4.85
N TYR A 166 7.62 -6.59 5.21
CA TYR A 166 6.52 -6.75 4.26
C TYR A 166 6.22 -5.43 3.51
N ILE A 167 6.14 -4.31 4.24
CA ILE A 167 5.93 -2.97 3.64
C ILE A 167 7.12 -2.55 2.77
N SER A 168 8.36 -2.90 3.16
CA SER A 168 9.54 -2.68 2.32
C SER A 168 9.46 -3.47 1.02
N GLY A 169 8.97 -4.72 1.07
CA GLY A 169 8.67 -5.52 -0.11
C GLY A 169 7.70 -4.80 -1.05
N ASN A 170 6.62 -4.22 -0.51
CA ASN A 170 5.65 -3.44 -1.29
C ASN A 170 6.33 -2.25 -2.00
N SER A 171 7.13 -1.47 -1.29
CA SER A 171 7.82 -0.29 -1.83
C SER A 171 8.83 -0.66 -2.91
N ILE A 172 9.67 -1.66 -2.65
CA ILE A 172 10.65 -2.16 -3.61
C ILE A 172 9.95 -2.76 -4.83
N GLY A 173 8.86 -3.50 -4.63
CA GLY A 173 8.04 -4.06 -5.71
C GLY A 173 7.46 -2.99 -6.62
N GLY A 174 6.88 -1.95 -6.03
CA GLY A 174 6.35 -0.82 -6.78
C GLY A 174 7.42 -0.06 -7.58
N MET A 175 8.61 0.10 -7.02
CA MET A 175 9.75 0.71 -7.69
C MET A 175 10.30 -0.20 -8.79
N SER A 176 10.65 -1.44 -8.47
CA SER A 176 11.27 -2.39 -9.40
C SER A 176 10.34 -2.78 -10.54
N GLY A 177 9.04 -2.92 -10.29
CA GLY A 177 8.05 -3.19 -11.33
C GLY A 177 8.00 -2.10 -12.40
N ARG A 178 8.05 -0.83 -11.99
CA ARG A 178 8.12 0.30 -12.93
C ARG A 178 9.46 0.36 -13.65
N LEU A 179 10.55 0.22 -12.92
CA LEU A 179 11.90 0.25 -13.50
C LEU A 179 12.07 -0.84 -14.55
N LEU A 180 11.79 -2.09 -14.21
CA LEU A 180 11.89 -3.22 -15.12
C LEU A 180 10.95 -3.08 -16.32
N SER A 181 9.71 -2.63 -16.07
CA SER A 181 8.76 -2.40 -17.15
C SER A 181 9.25 -1.33 -18.12
N GLY A 182 9.77 -0.21 -17.64
CA GLY A 182 10.32 0.84 -18.48
C GLY A 182 11.51 0.37 -19.30
N VAL A 183 12.51 -0.27 -18.66
CA VAL A 183 13.73 -0.74 -19.32
C VAL A 183 13.44 -1.85 -20.35
N LEU A 184 12.63 -2.84 -19.98
CA LEU A 184 12.30 -3.94 -20.89
C LEU A 184 11.42 -3.48 -22.07
N THR A 185 10.59 -2.45 -21.85
CA THR A 185 9.78 -1.87 -22.92
C THR A 185 10.64 -1.09 -23.91
N ASP A 186 11.65 -0.39 -23.43
CA ASP A 186 12.61 0.36 -24.26
C ASP A 186 13.47 -0.55 -25.12
N LEU A 187 13.99 -1.64 -24.53
CA LEU A 187 14.90 -2.57 -25.19
C LEU A 187 14.20 -3.61 -26.08
N PHE A 188 12.95 -3.95 -25.76
CA PHE A 188 12.23 -5.04 -26.43
C PHE A 188 10.78 -4.64 -26.76
N SER A 189 9.85 -4.87 -25.80
CA SER A 189 8.45 -4.54 -25.95
C SER A 189 7.74 -4.52 -24.61
N TRP A 190 6.62 -3.78 -24.52
CA TRP A 190 5.80 -3.80 -23.33
C TRP A 190 5.20 -5.19 -23.02
N ARG A 191 4.95 -6.01 -24.05
CA ARG A 191 4.44 -7.38 -23.86
C ARG A 191 5.45 -8.25 -23.16
N LEU A 192 6.71 -8.19 -23.58
CA LEU A 192 7.81 -8.90 -22.92
C LEU A 192 8.00 -8.40 -21.48
N ALA A 193 7.94 -7.08 -21.27
CA ALA A 193 8.07 -6.49 -19.94
C ALA A 193 7.00 -7.03 -18.98
N VAL A 194 5.73 -7.02 -19.39
CA VAL A 194 4.60 -7.54 -18.60
C VAL A 194 4.73 -9.06 -18.38
N ALA A 195 5.15 -9.80 -19.41
CA ALA A 195 5.37 -11.26 -19.31
C ALA A 195 6.49 -11.60 -18.30
N VAL A 196 7.62 -10.91 -18.34
CA VAL A 196 8.74 -11.11 -17.40
C VAL A 196 8.31 -10.83 -15.96
N ILE A 197 7.59 -9.73 -15.73
CA ILE A 197 7.06 -9.40 -14.40
C ILE A 197 6.02 -10.44 -13.95
N GLY A 198 5.18 -10.92 -14.87
CA GLY A 198 4.23 -12.00 -14.61
C GLY A 198 4.91 -13.32 -14.23
N CYS A 199 5.96 -13.72 -14.96
CA CYS A 199 6.77 -14.92 -14.66
C CYS A 199 7.46 -14.80 -13.29
N PHE A 200 8.09 -13.67 -13.02
CA PHE A 200 8.72 -13.40 -11.73
C PHE A 200 7.69 -13.50 -10.58
N SER A 201 6.51 -12.90 -10.77
CA SER A 201 5.44 -12.93 -9.77
C SER A 201 4.84 -14.32 -9.58
N LEU A 202 4.77 -15.11 -10.66
CA LEU A 202 4.35 -16.51 -10.58
C LEU A 202 5.37 -17.35 -9.80
N ALA A 203 6.66 -17.16 -10.06
CA ALA A 203 7.73 -17.80 -9.30
C ALA A 203 7.68 -17.41 -7.83
N SER A 204 7.45 -16.13 -7.52
CA SER A 204 7.19 -15.63 -6.16
C SER A 204 5.97 -16.30 -5.52
N ALA A 205 4.86 -16.47 -6.25
CA ALA A 205 3.66 -17.13 -5.76
C ALA A 205 3.90 -18.62 -5.45
N LEU A 206 4.63 -19.33 -6.30
CA LEU A 206 5.03 -20.72 -6.08
C LEU A 206 5.96 -20.87 -4.87
N MET A 207 6.94 -19.96 -4.74
CA MET A 207 7.81 -19.91 -3.58
C MET A 207 6.98 -19.62 -2.31
N PHE A 208 6.09 -18.64 -2.35
CA PHE A 208 5.21 -18.30 -1.24
C PHE A 208 4.35 -19.48 -0.80
N TRP A 209 3.74 -20.19 -1.73
CA TRP A 209 2.95 -21.39 -1.46
C TRP A 209 3.75 -22.47 -0.72
N LYS A 210 4.99 -22.73 -1.18
CA LYS A 210 5.85 -23.77 -0.60
C LYS A 210 6.44 -23.37 0.76
N ILE A 211 6.82 -22.11 0.92
CA ILE A 211 7.61 -21.65 2.07
C ILE A 211 6.73 -21.16 3.22
N LEU A 212 5.59 -20.50 2.93
CA LEU A 212 4.73 -19.98 3.98
C LEU A 212 4.10 -21.12 4.78
N PRO A 213 4.28 -21.19 6.11
CA PRO A 213 3.61 -22.16 6.96
C PRO A 213 2.08 -21.97 6.93
N ALA A 214 1.34 -23.03 7.21
CA ALA A 214 -0.08 -22.87 7.52
C ALA A 214 -0.27 -22.06 8.80
N SER A 215 -1.33 -21.27 8.85
CA SER A 215 -1.67 -20.49 10.05
C SER A 215 -2.04 -21.44 11.18
N ARG A 216 -1.34 -21.30 12.34
CA ARG A 216 -1.56 -22.14 13.53
C ARG A 216 -2.53 -21.51 14.52
N HIS A 217 -2.59 -20.19 14.53
CA HIS A 217 -3.44 -19.41 15.43
C HIS A 217 -4.75 -18.97 14.77
N PHE A 218 -4.98 -19.40 13.54
CA PHE A 218 -6.20 -19.13 12.81
C PHE A 218 -7.41 -19.80 13.50
N ARG A 219 -8.42 -19.00 13.80
CA ARG A 219 -9.73 -19.47 14.29
C ARG A 219 -10.80 -19.02 13.30
N PRO A 220 -11.50 -19.96 12.66
CA PRO A 220 -12.58 -19.60 11.74
C PRO A 220 -13.66 -18.76 12.46
N ILE A 221 -13.97 -17.61 11.88
CA ILE A 221 -15.02 -16.73 12.39
C ILE A 221 -16.19 -16.75 11.40
N THR A 222 -17.37 -16.99 11.90
CA THR A 222 -18.59 -16.95 11.06
C THR A 222 -18.83 -15.52 10.60
N LEU A 223 -18.90 -15.33 9.29
CA LEU A 223 -19.23 -14.04 8.69
C LEU A 223 -20.65 -13.62 9.09
N ARG A 224 -20.78 -12.52 9.78
CA ARG A 224 -22.07 -11.89 10.07
C ARG A 224 -22.16 -10.56 9.35
N PRO A 225 -22.77 -10.47 8.15
CA PRO A 225 -22.85 -9.24 7.36
C PRO A 225 -23.45 -8.06 8.14
N ARG A 226 -24.37 -8.35 9.06
CA ARG A 226 -24.96 -7.33 9.95
C ARG A 226 -23.91 -6.62 10.81
N ASN A 227 -22.92 -7.36 11.33
CA ASN A 227 -21.85 -6.77 12.16
C ASN A 227 -20.93 -5.90 11.32
N LEU A 228 -20.63 -6.30 10.09
CA LEU A 228 -19.84 -5.50 9.15
C LEU A 228 -20.52 -4.14 8.86
N LEU A 229 -21.83 -4.18 8.63
CA LEU A 229 -22.62 -2.98 8.35
C LEU A 229 -22.73 -2.05 9.58
N ILE A 230 -22.87 -2.63 10.78
CA ILE A 230 -22.90 -1.86 12.03
C ILE A 230 -21.57 -1.15 12.26
N ASN A 231 -20.45 -1.88 12.10
CA ASN A 231 -19.12 -1.30 12.25
C ASN A 231 -18.83 -0.23 11.18
N PHE A 232 -19.26 -0.46 9.93
CA PHE A 232 -19.18 0.54 8.86
C PHE A 232 -19.87 1.84 9.27
N ARG A 233 -21.12 1.76 9.74
CA ARG A 233 -21.85 2.94 10.23
C ARG A 233 -21.16 3.62 11.42
N LEU A 234 -20.57 2.82 12.33
CA LEU A 234 -19.84 3.36 13.48
C LEU A 234 -18.61 4.16 13.03
N HIS A 235 -17.82 3.63 12.10
CA HIS A 235 -16.64 4.33 11.60
C HIS A 235 -17.00 5.59 10.81
N TRP A 236 -18.10 5.56 10.03
CA TRP A 236 -18.55 6.72 9.27
C TRP A 236 -19.14 7.83 10.14
N ARG A 237 -19.62 7.49 11.35
CA ARG A 237 -20.11 8.47 12.34
C ARG A 237 -19.02 8.99 13.27
N ASP A 238 -17.82 8.46 13.22
CA ASP A 238 -16.70 9.00 14.00
C ASP A 238 -16.31 10.38 13.48
N LEU A 239 -15.95 11.28 14.38
CA LEU A 239 -15.64 12.67 14.02
C LEU A 239 -14.34 12.85 13.24
N GLY A 240 -13.42 11.86 13.27
CA GLY A 240 -12.09 11.93 12.65
C GLY A 240 -11.83 10.89 11.56
N LEU A 241 -12.37 9.65 11.70
CA LEU A 241 -12.10 8.57 10.73
C LEU A 241 -12.49 8.93 9.30
N PRO A 242 -13.68 9.52 9.00
CA PRO A 242 -14.03 9.89 7.64
C PRO A 242 -13.05 10.90 7.02
N TRP A 243 -12.50 11.81 7.83
CA TRP A 243 -11.49 12.76 7.37
C TRP A 243 -10.15 12.09 7.06
N LEU A 244 -9.76 11.07 7.85
CA LEU A 244 -8.58 10.26 7.54
C LEU A 244 -8.79 9.40 6.27
N PHE A 245 -10.01 8.91 6.03
CA PHE A 245 -10.34 8.22 4.77
C PHE A 245 -10.27 9.18 3.58
N ALA A 246 -10.79 10.40 3.72
CA ALA A 246 -10.68 11.45 2.70
C ALA A 246 -9.21 11.83 2.45
N GLU A 247 -8.39 11.93 3.50
CA GLU A 247 -6.95 12.17 3.38
C GLU A 247 -6.27 11.09 2.54
N GLY A 248 -6.53 9.82 2.82
CA GLY A 248 -6.01 8.69 2.02
C GLY A 248 -6.40 8.77 0.55
N PHE A 249 -7.67 9.10 0.26
CA PHE A 249 -8.18 9.31 -1.09
C PHE A 249 -7.42 10.44 -1.82
N LEU A 250 -7.29 11.60 -1.18
CA LEU A 250 -6.68 12.80 -1.78
C LEU A 250 -5.19 12.62 -2.02
N LEU A 251 -4.46 12.10 -1.02
CA LEU A 251 -3.02 11.87 -1.12
C LEU A 251 -2.68 10.86 -2.22
N MET A 252 -3.37 9.72 -2.24
CA MET A 252 -3.09 8.68 -3.24
C MET A 252 -3.59 9.07 -4.62
N GLY A 253 -4.71 9.77 -4.71
CA GLY A 253 -5.20 10.35 -5.95
C GLY A 253 -4.19 11.30 -6.58
N ALA A 254 -3.65 12.22 -5.79
CA ALA A 254 -2.58 13.14 -6.22
C ALA A 254 -1.32 12.39 -6.66
N PHE A 255 -0.89 11.41 -5.85
CA PHE A 255 0.33 10.65 -6.10
C PHE A 255 0.28 9.85 -7.41
N VAL A 256 -0.78 9.07 -7.60
CA VAL A 256 -0.94 8.25 -8.82
C VAL A 256 -1.10 9.12 -10.06
N THR A 257 -1.81 10.24 -9.95
CA THR A 257 -1.99 11.15 -11.08
C THR A 257 -0.65 11.68 -11.59
N LEU A 258 0.25 12.12 -10.71
CA LEU A 258 1.58 12.59 -11.15
C LEU A 258 2.33 11.49 -11.90
N PHE A 259 2.40 10.28 -11.32
CA PHE A 259 3.13 9.17 -11.93
C PHE A 259 2.48 8.60 -13.20
N ASN A 260 1.17 8.75 -13.37
CA ASN A 260 0.48 8.35 -14.59
C ASN A 260 0.85 9.25 -15.79
N TYR A 261 1.04 10.54 -15.55
CA TYR A 261 1.16 11.53 -16.63
C TYR A 261 2.58 12.09 -16.82
N ILE A 262 3.49 11.89 -15.87
CA ILE A 262 4.88 12.34 -16.02
C ILE A 262 5.58 11.65 -17.20
N GLY A 263 5.25 10.39 -17.48
CA GLY A 263 5.77 9.65 -18.62
C GLY A 263 5.41 10.33 -19.96
N TYR A 264 4.15 10.72 -20.14
CA TYR A 264 3.71 11.44 -21.35
C TYR A 264 4.49 12.75 -21.53
N ARG A 265 4.72 13.51 -20.45
CA ARG A 265 5.47 14.75 -20.50
C ARG A 265 6.93 14.55 -20.93
N LEU A 266 7.59 13.51 -20.42
CA LEU A 266 9.03 13.35 -20.59
C LEU A 266 9.41 12.57 -21.85
N LEU A 267 8.50 11.77 -22.40
CA LEU A 267 8.69 11.09 -23.69
C LEU A 267 8.48 12.03 -24.89
N ASP A 268 7.63 13.05 -24.72
CA ASP A 268 7.33 14.04 -25.76
C ASP A 268 8.31 15.22 -25.75
N ALA A 269 8.14 16.12 -26.74
CA ALA A 269 8.88 17.37 -26.82
C ALA A 269 8.72 18.21 -25.55
N PRO A 270 9.74 18.92 -25.10
CA PRO A 270 11.09 19.08 -25.68
C PRO A 270 12.08 17.99 -25.21
N TRP A 271 11.68 17.07 -24.32
CA TRP A 271 12.60 16.19 -23.62
C TRP A 271 13.02 14.95 -24.42
N HIS A 272 12.07 14.29 -25.09
CA HIS A 272 12.28 13.05 -25.86
C HIS A 272 13.11 12.01 -25.12
N LEU A 273 12.86 11.85 -23.79
CA LEU A 273 13.57 10.84 -22.98
C LEU A 273 13.14 9.42 -23.39
N SER A 274 13.99 8.44 -23.13
CA SER A 274 13.66 7.05 -23.39
C SER A 274 12.69 6.47 -22.35
N GLN A 275 12.02 5.39 -22.73
CA GLN A 275 11.10 4.66 -21.85
C GLN A 275 11.84 4.11 -20.60
N ALA A 276 13.12 3.72 -20.78
CA ALA A 276 13.97 3.26 -19.68
C ALA A 276 14.18 4.38 -18.63
N VAL A 277 14.42 5.62 -19.08
CA VAL A 277 14.58 6.79 -18.18
C VAL A 277 13.30 7.08 -17.43
N VAL A 278 12.14 6.99 -18.08
CA VAL A 278 10.83 7.14 -17.42
C VAL A 278 10.63 6.06 -16.35
N GLY A 279 11.00 4.82 -16.63
CA GLY A 279 11.00 3.73 -15.64
C GLY A 279 11.95 4.02 -14.46
N LEU A 280 13.15 4.57 -14.74
CA LEU A 280 14.16 4.91 -13.74
C LEU A 280 13.69 6.01 -12.77
N LEU A 281 12.76 6.88 -13.17
CA LEU A 281 12.17 7.88 -12.25
C LEU A 281 11.55 7.24 -11.01
N SER A 282 11.16 5.98 -11.06
CA SER A 282 10.64 5.27 -9.88
C SER A 282 11.65 5.15 -8.73
N VAL A 283 12.94 5.36 -8.98
CA VAL A 283 13.99 5.41 -7.94
C VAL A 283 13.74 6.51 -6.91
N VAL A 284 12.99 7.56 -7.26
CA VAL A 284 12.55 8.59 -6.29
C VAL A 284 11.74 8.02 -5.12
N TYR A 285 11.20 6.80 -5.23
CA TYR A 285 10.54 6.09 -4.12
C TYR A 285 11.47 5.85 -2.93
N LEU A 286 12.79 5.84 -3.13
CA LEU A 286 13.77 5.75 -2.05
C LEU A 286 13.66 6.92 -1.07
N THR A 287 13.30 8.11 -1.56
CA THR A 287 13.05 9.27 -0.68
C THR A 287 11.85 9.03 0.24
N GLY A 288 10.85 8.32 -0.25
CA GLY A 288 9.69 7.90 0.52
C GLY A 288 10.05 6.90 1.62
N SER A 289 10.88 5.91 1.31
CA SER A 289 11.36 4.94 2.29
C SER A 289 12.15 5.59 3.42
N TRP A 290 12.84 6.70 3.13
CA TRP A 290 13.57 7.49 4.11
C TRP A 290 12.64 8.45 4.91
N SER A 291 11.68 9.08 4.27
CA SER A 291 10.81 10.10 4.89
C SER A 291 9.74 9.50 5.81
N SER A 292 9.20 8.33 5.45
CA SER A 292 8.11 7.68 6.19
C SER A 292 8.44 7.37 7.66
N PRO A 293 9.55 6.67 8.00
CA PRO A 293 9.89 6.40 9.40
C PRO A 293 10.26 7.68 10.17
N LYS A 294 10.87 8.68 9.52
CA LYS A 294 11.18 9.97 10.14
C LYS A 294 9.92 10.76 10.47
N ALA A 295 8.94 10.78 9.57
CA ALA A 295 7.65 11.39 9.84
C ALA A 295 6.94 10.69 11.02
N GLY A 296 6.95 9.35 11.06
CA GLY A 296 6.44 8.59 12.18
C GLY A 296 7.10 8.95 13.51
N ALA A 297 8.42 9.03 13.55
CA ALA A 297 9.15 9.45 14.75
C ALA A 297 8.85 10.91 15.15
N LEU A 298 8.70 11.80 14.18
CA LEU A 298 8.41 13.22 14.41
C LEU A 298 7.02 13.44 15.04
N THR A 299 6.06 12.53 14.78
CA THR A 299 4.73 12.62 15.41
C THR A 299 4.77 12.52 16.93
N ASN A 300 5.80 11.86 17.49
CA ASN A 300 5.97 11.77 18.95
C ASN A 300 6.38 13.11 19.58
N ARG A 301 6.99 14.01 18.80
CA ARG A 301 7.46 15.32 19.29
C ARG A 301 6.47 16.44 18.97
N LEU A 302 5.98 16.48 17.75
CA LEU A 302 5.15 17.57 17.22
C LEU A 302 3.65 17.24 17.19
N GLY A 303 3.28 15.97 17.38
CA GLY A 303 1.94 15.48 17.15
C GLY A 303 1.65 15.14 15.68
N ARG A 304 0.56 14.40 15.46
CA ARG A 304 0.20 13.88 14.12
C ARG A 304 -0.26 14.97 13.15
N GLY A 305 -1.08 15.91 13.64
CA GLY A 305 -1.64 16.99 12.81
C GLY A 305 -0.56 17.88 12.16
N PRO A 306 0.35 18.50 12.91
CA PRO A 306 1.41 19.33 12.34
C PRO A 306 2.33 18.58 11.38
N VAL A 307 2.68 17.31 11.70
CA VAL A 307 3.53 16.50 10.81
C VAL A 307 2.81 16.19 9.50
N MET A 308 1.51 15.85 9.54
CA MET A 308 0.72 15.61 8.34
C MET A 308 0.58 16.87 7.48
N LEU A 309 0.30 18.02 8.09
CA LEU A 309 0.26 19.33 7.41
C LEU A 309 1.59 19.65 6.72
N GLY A 310 2.70 19.52 7.44
CA GLY A 310 4.04 19.77 6.89
C GLY A 310 4.39 18.84 5.74
N ALA A 311 4.07 17.54 5.87
CA ALA A 311 4.31 16.53 4.83
C ALA A 311 3.49 16.81 3.56
N THR A 312 2.20 17.16 3.71
CA THR A 312 1.32 17.51 2.58
C THR A 312 1.76 18.83 1.92
N ALA A 313 2.24 19.80 2.70
CA ALA A 313 2.81 21.04 2.17
C ALA A 313 4.10 20.80 1.37
N ILE A 314 4.98 19.90 1.85
CA ILE A 314 6.19 19.49 1.11
C ILE A 314 5.78 18.77 -0.20
N MET A 315 4.75 17.96 -0.18
CA MET A 315 4.21 17.33 -1.39
C MET A 315 3.71 18.36 -2.40
N LEU A 316 2.97 19.37 -1.95
CA LEU A 316 2.50 20.46 -2.81
C LEU A 316 3.68 21.28 -3.38
N LEU A 317 4.68 21.63 -2.54
CA LEU A 317 5.89 22.32 -3.00
C LEU A 317 6.62 21.51 -4.07
N GLY A 318 6.80 20.19 -3.84
CA GLY A 318 7.41 19.29 -4.83
C GLY A 318 6.66 19.29 -6.16
N LEU A 319 5.33 19.25 -6.13
CA LEU A 319 4.50 19.35 -7.33
C LEU A 319 4.75 20.66 -8.10
N LEU A 320 4.70 21.79 -7.39
CA LEU A 320 4.90 23.12 -8.01
C LEU A 320 6.28 23.25 -8.66
N ILE A 321 7.31 22.66 -8.06
CA ILE A 321 8.65 22.61 -8.65
C ILE A 321 8.65 21.80 -9.95
N THR A 322 7.86 20.75 -10.06
CA THR A 322 7.74 20.00 -11.33
C THR A 322 7.11 20.79 -12.46
N ALA A 323 6.44 21.91 -12.18
CA ALA A 323 5.82 22.75 -13.22
C ALA A 323 6.85 23.47 -14.10
N PHE A 324 8.07 23.67 -13.62
CA PHE A 324 9.13 24.29 -14.40
C PHE A 324 9.62 23.38 -15.54
N ASN A 325 10.00 23.99 -16.66
CA ASN A 325 10.54 23.28 -17.82
C ASN A 325 12.07 23.08 -17.70
N SER A 326 12.50 22.38 -16.64
CA SER A 326 13.88 22.03 -16.39
C SER A 326 13.97 20.67 -15.73
N LEU A 327 14.71 19.73 -16.34
CA LEU A 327 14.94 18.40 -15.76
C LEU A 327 15.62 18.49 -14.39
N TRP A 328 16.50 19.50 -14.19
CA TRP A 328 17.17 19.76 -12.90
C TRP A 328 16.18 20.15 -11.79
N LEU A 329 15.00 20.64 -12.14
CA LEU A 329 13.91 20.95 -11.19
C LEU A 329 12.88 19.86 -11.11
N ILE A 330 12.56 19.21 -12.22
CA ILE A 330 11.55 18.12 -12.24
C ILE A 330 11.95 16.99 -11.30
N LEU A 331 13.23 16.54 -11.35
CA LEU A 331 13.67 15.41 -10.51
C LEU A 331 13.64 15.74 -9.00
N PRO A 332 14.24 16.84 -8.50
CA PRO A 332 14.07 17.23 -7.10
C PRO A 332 12.61 17.48 -6.70
N GLY A 333 11.80 18.07 -7.59
CA GLY A 333 10.36 18.23 -7.38
C GLY A 333 9.66 16.90 -7.15
N MET A 334 9.94 15.88 -7.97
CA MET A 334 9.40 14.52 -7.79
C MET A 334 9.91 13.87 -6.51
N MET A 335 11.17 14.10 -6.12
CA MET A 335 11.74 13.60 -4.86
C MET A 335 11.00 14.18 -3.65
N LEU A 336 10.78 15.50 -3.62
CA LEU A 336 10.03 16.16 -2.55
C LEU A 336 8.57 15.73 -2.53
N PHE A 337 7.93 15.65 -3.69
CA PHE A 337 6.55 15.18 -3.82
C PHE A 337 6.39 13.76 -3.26
N THR A 338 7.29 12.87 -3.62
CA THR A 338 7.28 11.48 -3.17
C THR A 338 7.56 11.37 -1.67
N ALA A 339 8.56 12.11 -1.17
CA ALA A 339 8.88 12.14 0.25
C ALA A 339 7.70 12.67 1.08
N GLY A 340 7.05 13.75 0.62
CA GLY A 340 5.85 14.31 1.24
C GLY A 340 4.69 13.33 1.28
N PHE A 341 4.42 12.65 0.16
CA PHE A 341 3.38 11.62 0.08
C PHE A 341 3.59 10.50 1.10
N PHE A 342 4.77 9.87 1.11
CA PHE A 342 5.03 8.74 2.00
C PHE A 342 5.00 9.16 3.47
N ALA A 343 5.48 10.37 3.78
CA ALA A 343 5.41 10.94 5.12
C ALA A 343 3.96 11.16 5.57
N ALA A 344 3.14 11.82 4.76
CA ALA A 344 1.73 12.10 5.06
C ALA A 344 0.91 10.80 5.17
N HIS A 345 1.11 9.87 4.23
CA HIS A 345 0.44 8.56 4.24
C HIS A 345 0.80 7.73 5.48
N ALA A 346 2.08 7.72 5.89
CA ALA A 346 2.50 7.01 7.10
C ALA A 346 1.83 7.57 8.36
N VAL A 347 1.71 8.89 8.47
CA VAL A 347 1.02 9.55 9.59
C VAL A 347 -0.47 9.25 9.56
N ALA A 348 -1.13 9.40 8.40
CA ALA A 348 -2.58 9.18 8.25
C ALA A 348 -2.95 7.73 8.55
N SER A 349 -2.26 6.75 7.95
CA SER A 349 -2.50 5.31 8.17
C SER A 349 -2.21 4.90 9.61
N GLY A 350 -1.13 5.42 10.20
CA GLY A 350 -0.78 5.20 11.61
C GLY A 350 -1.75 5.83 12.60
N TRP A 351 -2.59 6.76 12.17
CA TRP A 351 -3.60 7.40 13.00
C TRP A 351 -4.89 6.58 13.09
N ILE A 352 -5.19 5.73 12.11
CA ILE A 352 -6.43 4.94 12.03
C ILE A 352 -6.60 4.03 13.26
N GLY A 353 -5.59 3.21 13.57
CA GLY A 353 -5.68 2.20 14.63
C GLY A 353 -5.95 2.78 16.01
N PRO A 354 -5.20 3.79 16.48
CA PRO A 354 -5.46 4.46 17.76
C PRO A 354 -6.81 5.19 17.81
N ARG A 355 -7.29 5.69 16.66
CA ARG A 355 -8.58 6.37 16.57
C ARG A 355 -9.76 5.41 16.60
N ALA A 356 -9.65 4.28 15.92
CA ALA A 356 -10.71 3.28 15.83
C ALA A 356 -10.86 2.53 17.17
N ARG A 357 -11.89 2.85 17.94
CA ARG A 357 -12.18 2.24 19.24
C ARG A 357 -12.59 0.77 19.12
N ARG A 358 -13.24 0.39 18.01
CA ARG A 358 -13.72 -0.99 17.72
C ARG A 358 -13.37 -1.35 16.28
N ALA A 359 -13.30 -2.64 15.99
CA ALA A 359 -13.10 -3.17 14.64
C ALA A 359 -11.96 -2.46 13.87
N ARG A 360 -10.77 -2.32 14.48
CA ARG A 360 -9.60 -1.60 13.94
C ARG A 360 -9.21 -2.08 12.54
N GLY A 361 -9.27 -3.40 12.31
CA GLY A 361 -8.99 -3.98 11.00
C GLY A 361 -9.94 -3.46 9.92
N GLN A 362 -11.24 -3.34 10.22
CA GLN A 362 -12.21 -2.80 9.28
C GLN A 362 -11.99 -1.31 9.02
N ALA A 363 -11.61 -0.52 10.04
CA ALA A 363 -11.24 0.88 9.84
C ALA A 363 -10.02 1.03 8.92
N SER A 364 -9.01 0.17 9.07
CA SER A 364 -7.83 0.14 8.18
C SER A 364 -8.21 -0.28 6.76
N SER A 365 -9.12 -1.25 6.60
CA SER A 365 -9.64 -1.64 5.28
C SER A 365 -10.41 -0.51 4.59
N LEU A 366 -11.20 0.27 5.34
CA LEU A 366 -11.92 1.44 4.81
C LEU A 366 -10.95 2.57 4.40
N TYR A 367 -9.87 2.76 5.14
CA TYR A 367 -8.82 3.69 4.76
C TYR A 367 -8.16 3.26 3.44
N LEU A 368 -7.75 1.99 3.32
CA LEU A 368 -7.15 1.45 2.11
C LEU A 368 -8.15 1.42 0.94
N PHE A 369 -9.41 1.15 1.20
CA PHE A 369 -10.48 1.28 0.20
C PHE A 369 -10.50 2.70 -0.37
N SER A 370 -10.60 3.72 0.49
CA SER A 370 -10.61 5.13 0.06
C SER A 370 -9.33 5.52 -0.66
N TYR A 371 -8.18 5.06 -0.19
CA TYR A 371 -6.87 5.24 -0.80
C TYR A 371 -6.81 4.70 -2.24
N TYR A 372 -7.26 3.47 -2.47
CA TYR A 372 -7.25 2.89 -3.83
C TYR A 372 -8.37 3.44 -4.74
N VAL A 373 -9.52 3.83 -4.16
CA VAL A 373 -10.55 4.57 -4.91
C VAL A 373 -10.00 5.93 -5.36
N GLY A 374 -9.26 6.63 -4.51
CA GLY A 374 -8.56 7.86 -4.87
C GLY A 374 -7.59 7.66 -6.04
N SER A 375 -6.78 6.61 -5.99
CA SER A 375 -5.90 6.19 -7.08
C SER A 375 -6.67 5.97 -8.40
N SER A 376 -7.78 5.23 -8.32
CA SER A 376 -8.59 4.90 -9.50
C SER A 376 -9.26 6.13 -10.10
N VAL A 377 -9.98 6.89 -9.28
CA VAL A 377 -10.80 8.03 -9.75
C VAL A 377 -9.91 9.18 -10.20
N ALA A 378 -9.01 9.66 -9.34
CA ALA A 378 -8.16 10.81 -9.67
C ALA A 378 -7.14 10.46 -10.76
N GLY A 379 -6.59 9.23 -10.74
CA GLY A 379 -5.67 8.75 -11.78
C GLY A 379 -6.29 8.80 -13.18
N THR A 380 -7.57 8.47 -13.32
CA THR A 380 -8.27 8.54 -14.61
C THR A 380 -8.68 9.98 -14.94
N LEU A 381 -9.27 10.71 -13.98
CA LEU A 381 -9.70 12.09 -14.21
C LEU A 381 -8.54 13.00 -14.62
N GLY A 382 -7.33 12.76 -14.09
CA GLY A 382 -6.12 13.48 -14.48
C GLY A 382 -5.91 13.47 -16.01
N GLY A 383 -6.29 12.39 -16.70
CA GLY A 383 -6.17 12.32 -18.16
C GLY A 383 -7.01 13.32 -18.92
N VAL A 384 -8.14 13.74 -18.37
CA VAL A 384 -8.97 14.82 -18.96
C VAL A 384 -8.21 16.15 -18.87
N PHE A 385 -7.57 16.43 -17.72
CA PHE A 385 -6.78 17.64 -17.54
C PHE A 385 -5.50 17.61 -18.38
N TRP A 386 -4.86 16.45 -18.50
CA TRP A 386 -3.72 16.28 -19.39
C TRP A 386 -4.09 16.56 -20.86
N HIS A 387 -5.20 16.01 -21.33
CA HIS A 387 -5.64 16.17 -22.73
C HIS A 387 -5.92 17.62 -23.09
N ASN A 388 -6.55 18.38 -22.19
CA ASN A 388 -6.98 19.75 -22.47
C ASN A 388 -5.92 20.81 -22.17
N PHE A 389 -5.05 20.59 -21.18
CA PHE A 389 -4.15 21.62 -20.65
C PHE A 389 -2.70 21.12 -20.43
N GLY A 390 -2.37 19.89 -20.85
CA GLY A 390 -1.04 19.30 -20.66
C GLY A 390 -0.61 19.25 -19.20
N TRP A 391 0.68 19.48 -18.94
CA TRP A 391 1.24 19.39 -17.58
C TRP A 391 0.71 20.47 -16.63
N ILE A 392 0.38 21.64 -17.13
CA ILE A 392 -0.25 22.70 -16.32
C ILE A 392 -1.60 22.20 -15.78
N GLY A 393 -2.40 21.54 -16.61
CA GLY A 393 -3.67 20.94 -16.18
C GLY A 393 -3.49 19.90 -15.09
N ILE A 394 -2.48 19.03 -15.21
CA ILE A 394 -2.12 18.04 -14.18
C ILE A 394 -1.71 18.74 -12.88
N THR A 395 -0.85 19.76 -12.98
CA THR A 395 -0.38 20.51 -11.81
C THR A 395 -1.53 21.19 -11.09
N LEU A 396 -2.45 21.83 -11.82
CA LEU A 396 -3.63 22.46 -11.23
C LEU A 396 -4.56 21.45 -10.58
N PHE A 397 -4.85 20.34 -11.26
CA PHE A 397 -5.71 19.28 -10.73
C PHE A 397 -5.15 18.68 -9.43
N ILE A 398 -3.87 18.31 -9.44
CA ILE A 398 -3.21 17.77 -8.24
C ILE A 398 -3.12 18.84 -7.14
N SER A 399 -2.89 20.11 -7.47
CA SER A 399 -2.87 21.19 -6.48
C SER A 399 -4.20 21.31 -5.76
N VAL A 400 -5.34 21.19 -6.48
CA VAL A 400 -6.67 21.18 -5.84
C VAL A 400 -6.80 20.01 -4.87
N LEU A 401 -6.39 18.80 -5.25
CA LEU A 401 -6.42 17.64 -4.35
C LEU A 401 -5.57 17.87 -3.10
N LEU A 402 -4.37 18.43 -3.25
CA LEU A 402 -3.45 18.68 -2.12
C LEU A 402 -3.91 19.84 -1.22
N ILE A 403 -4.54 20.88 -1.78
CA ILE A 403 -5.16 21.95 -0.99
C ILE A 403 -6.32 21.39 -0.15
N LEU A 404 -7.15 20.52 -0.74
CA LEU A 404 -8.21 19.83 0.01
C LEU A 404 -7.62 18.93 1.10
N ALA A 405 -6.52 18.21 0.83
CA ALA A 405 -5.81 17.43 1.82
C ALA A 405 -5.25 18.29 2.96
N LEU A 406 -4.66 19.46 2.66
CA LEU A 406 -4.23 20.43 3.68
C LEU A 406 -5.40 20.92 4.54
N LEU A 407 -6.56 21.19 3.96
CA LEU A 407 -7.76 21.57 4.72
C LEU A 407 -8.25 20.44 5.63
N VAL A 408 -8.22 19.19 5.15
CA VAL A 408 -8.54 18.01 5.95
C VAL A 408 -7.56 17.84 7.11
N ALA A 409 -6.26 17.92 6.83
CA ALA A 409 -5.20 17.82 7.83
C ALA A 409 -5.31 18.95 8.88
N TRP A 410 -5.58 20.18 8.44
CA TRP A 410 -5.84 21.32 9.33
C TRP A 410 -7.06 21.10 10.23
N ARG A 411 -8.16 20.58 9.68
CA ARG A 411 -9.37 20.25 10.46
C ARG A 411 -9.09 19.19 11.52
N LEU A 412 -8.34 18.14 11.17
CA LEU A 412 -7.93 17.09 12.11
C LEU A 412 -7.03 17.65 13.21
N HIS A 413 -6.14 18.58 12.88
CA HIS A 413 -5.27 19.26 13.84
C HIS A 413 -6.04 20.20 14.76
N SER A 414 -6.84 21.13 14.22
CA SER A 414 -7.53 22.18 14.96
C SER A 414 -8.57 21.66 15.95
N LYS A 415 -9.25 20.56 15.60
CA LYS A 415 -10.26 19.93 16.46
C LYS A 415 -9.67 18.91 17.43
N LYS A 416 -8.33 18.73 17.46
CA LYS A 416 -7.63 17.70 18.26
C LYS A 416 -8.29 16.30 18.13
N LEU A 417 -8.72 15.98 16.90
CA LEU A 417 -9.50 14.78 16.58
C LEU A 417 -8.62 13.53 16.59
#